data_24e88bd8887c7eff42077bed91f41adf
#
_entry.id   24e88bd8887c7eff42077bed91f41adf
#
_cell.length_a   1.000
_cell.length_b   1.000
_cell.length_c   1.000
_cell.angle_alpha   90.00
_cell.angle_beta   90.00
_cell.angle_gamma   90.00
#
_symmetry.space_group_name_H-M   'P 1'
#
loop_
_entity.id
_entity.type
_entity.pdbx_description
1 polymer ?
#
loop_
_entity_poly.entity_id
_entity_poly.type
_entity_poly.pdbx_seq_one_letter_code
_entity_poly.pdbx_strand_id
1 'polypeptide(L)'
;SVKRTKVENPEAEITRVQEAKEKAVEQLQKLYDKAVREVGEASAAIFEVHQMMLMDLDYVDSIKNIITTQEVNAEYAVATTGDNFSRMFASMDDAYMQGRAADVKDVSDRLLGILSDAGESGVVADEPVIVAADDLVPSETVQLDKSKVLAFATMYGSANSHTAILARTMNIPAVIGLGEGLAKEYDGHMAAIDGFTGTIYIDPDEETMKAMTEKREEDRRQKTLLEELK
;
A
#
# COMPACT_ATOMS: atom_id res chain seq x y z
N SER A 1 -10.55 -7.62 12.02
CA SER A 1 -10.03 -7.50 13.41
C SER A 1 -9.36 -8.79 13.82
N VAL A 2 -8.19 -8.68 14.42
CA VAL A 2 -7.40 -9.83 14.90
C VAL A 2 -7.98 -10.31 16.24
N LYS A 3 -8.26 -11.61 16.33
CA LYS A 3 -8.79 -12.21 17.56
C LYS A 3 -7.65 -12.56 18.51
N ARG A 4 -7.86 -12.28 19.79
CA ARG A 4 -7.01 -12.78 20.87
C ARG A 4 -7.46 -14.19 21.24
N THR A 5 -6.54 -15.14 21.14
CA THR A 5 -6.78 -16.54 21.48
C THR A 5 -5.71 -17.03 22.47
N LYS A 6 -6.12 -17.70 23.53
CA LYS A 6 -5.18 -18.34 24.44
C LYS A 6 -4.59 -19.58 23.78
N VAL A 7 -3.28 -19.78 23.92
CA VAL A 7 -2.56 -20.91 23.36
C VAL A 7 -1.90 -21.75 24.47
N GLU A 8 -1.83 -23.06 24.25
CA GLU A 8 -1.20 -23.98 25.17
C GLU A 8 0.32 -24.09 24.99
N ASN A 9 0.80 -23.79 23.77
CA ASN A 9 2.20 -23.89 23.40
C ASN A 9 2.73 -22.57 22.83
N PRO A 10 3.18 -21.64 23.69
CA PRO A 10 3.74 -20.37 23.23
C PRO A 10 4.95 -20.51 22.29
N GLU A 11 5.79 -21.52 22.48
CA GLU A 11 6.94 -21.77 21.61
C GLU A 11 6.54 -22.07 20.17
N ALA A 12 5.44 -22.77 19.96
CA ALA A 12 4.90 -23.02 18.62
C ALA A 12 4.47 -21.70 17.94
N GLU A 13 3.89 -20.77 18.70
CA GLU A 13 3.50 -19.45 18.20
C GLU A 13 4.73 -18.59 17.85
N ILE A 14 5.79 -18.65 18.66
CA ILE A 14 7.07 -17.98 18.37
C ILE A 14 7.68 -18.54 17.08
N THR A 15 7.63 -19.85 16.88
CA THR A 15 8.10 -20.48 15.63
C THR A 15 7.30 -19.99 14.42
N ARG A 16 5.98 -19.87 14.57
CA ARG A 16 5.12 -19.30 13.50
C ARG A 16 5.52 -17.88 13.13
N VAL A 17 5.81 -17.04 14.13
CA VAL A 17 6.29 -15.66 13.89
C VAL A 17 7.64 -15.67 13.19
N GLN A 18 8.56 -16.53 13.61
CA GLN A 18 9.89 -16.64 12.99
C GLN A 18 9.81 -17.04 11.51
N GLU A 19 9.00 -18.04 11.20
CA GLU A 19 8.75 -18.48 9.83
C GLU A 19 8.07 -17.39 8.99
N ALA A 20 7.09 -16.69 9.55
CA ALA A 20 6.42 -15.57 8.88
C ALA A 20 7.39 -14.42 8.61
N LYS A 21 8.27 -14.12 9.55
CA LYS A 21 9.32 -13.11 9.39
C LYS A 21 10.26 -13.45 8.24
N GLU A 22 10.71 -14.68 8.14
CA GLU A 22 11.57 -15.14 7.03
C GLU A 22 10.88 -14.98 5.68
N LYS A 23 9.60 -15.38 5.58
CA LYS A 23 8.80 -15.19 4.36
C LYS A 23 8.60 -13.70 4.04
N ALA A 24 8.35 -12.87 5.04
CA ALA A 24 8.18 -11.43 4.86
C ALA A 24 9.46 -10.78 4.31
N VAL A 25 10.63 -11.14 4.84
CA VAL A 25 11.93 -10.64 4.33
C VAL A 25 12.13 -11.06 2.88
N GLU A 26 11.81 -12.30 2.54
CA GLU A 26 11.89 -12.79 1.15
C GLU A 26 10.96 -12.02 0.21
N GLN A 27 9.71 -11.80 0.62
CA GLN A 27 8.75 -11.01 -0.15
C GLN A 27 9.23 -9.57 -0.36
N LEU A 28 9.75 -8.93 0.70
CA LEU A 28 10.26 -7.56 0.64
C LEU A 28 11.48 -7.44 -0.27
N GLN A 29 12.35 -8.45 -0.28
CA GLN A 29 13.49 -8.47 -1.19
C GLN A 29 13.03 -8.56 -2.66
N LYS A 30 12.03 -9.37 -2.97
CA LYS A 30 11.43 -9.43 -4.30
C LYS A 30 10.80 -8.10 -4.71
N LEU A 31 10.09 -7.45 -3.79
CA LEU A 31 9.51 -6.13 -4.01
C LEU A 31 10.58 -5.06 -4.24
N TYR A 32 11.68 -5.12 -3.49
CA TYR A 32 12.82 -4.25 -3.70
C TYR A 32 13.39 -4.40 -5.11
N ASP A 33 13.68 -5.63 -5.52
CA ASP A 33 14.26 -5.92 -6.84
C ASP A 33 13.33 -5.45 -7.97
N LYS A 34 12.03 -5.69 -7.82
CA LYS A 34 11.02 -5.22 -8.78
C LYS A 34 10.96 -3.69 -8.83
N ALA A 35 10.94 -3.04 -7.68
CA ALA A 35 10.88 -1.58 -7.60
C ALA A 35 12.12 -0.90 -8.20
N VAL A 36 13.30 -1.46 -7.98
CA VAL A 36 14.55 -0.96 -8.60
C VAL A 36 14.43 -0.96 -10.12
N ARG A 37 13.91 -2.05 -10.70
CA ARG A 37 13.75 -2.18 -12.15
C ARG A 37 12.70 -1.23 -12.73
N GLU A 38 11.60 -1.01 -12.01
CA GLU A 38 10.43 -0.31 -12.54
C GLU A 38 10.39 1.19 -12.21
N VAL A 39 10.86 1.57 -11.01
CA VAL A 39 10.73 2.95 -10.50
C VAL A 39 12.02 3.54 -9.95
N GLY A 40 13.08 2.75 -9.83
CA GLY A 40 14.40 3.20 -9.39
C GLY A 40 14.71 2.96 -7.91
N GLU A 41 15.99 3.11 -7.56
CA GLU A 41 16.51 2.80 -6.21
C GLU A 41 15.89 3.67 -5.11
N ALA A 42 15.65 4.94 -5.38
CA ALA A 42 15.10 5.84 -4.37
C ALA A 42 13.70 5.40 -3.89
N SER A 43 12.86 4.95 -4.81
CA SER A 43 11.52 4.43 -4.47
C SER A 43 11.57 3.03 -3.88
N ALA A 44 12.58 2.23 -4.22
CA ALA A 44 12.78 0.88 -3.70
C ALA A 44 13.31 0.87 -2.26
N ALA A 45 13.97 1.93 -1.81
CA ALA A 45 14.62 2.01 -0.49
C ALA A 45 13.67 1.71 0.68
N ILE A 46 12.37 1.99 0.54
CA ILE A 46 11.38 1.69 1.56
C ILE A 46 11.33 0.19 1.92
N PHE A 47 11.55 -0.69 0.94
CA PHE A 47 11.54 -2.15 1.18
C PHE A 47 12.77 -2.63 1.94
N GLU A 48 13.90 -1.93 1.84
CA GLU A 48 15.06 -2.17 2.73
C GLU A 48 14.75 -1.75 4.17
N VAL A 49 14.11 -0.60 4.33
CA VAL A 49 13.69 -0.09 5.65
C VAL A 49 12.73 -1.08 6.30
N HIS A 50 11.77 -1.63 5.58
CA HIS A 50 10.84 -2.63 6.10
C HIS A 50 11.56 -3.92 6.51
N GLN A 51 12.56 -4.37 5.74
CA GLN A 51 13.38 -5.51 6.13
C GLN A 51 14.15 -5.23 7.42
N MET A 52 14.73 -4.03 7.58
CA MET A 52 15.43 -3.63 8.80
C MET A 52 14.49 -3.62 10.01
N MET A 53 13.24 -3.19 9.86
CA MET A 53 12.23 -3.24 10.92
C MET A 53 11.93 -4.67 11.36
N LEU A 54 11.85 -5.62 10.43
CA LEU A 54 11.67 -7.04 10.73
C LEU A 54 12.86 -7.66 11.46
N MET A 55 14.04 -7.08 11.32
CA MET A 55 15.26 -7.50 12.00
C MET A 55 15.50 -6.75 13.31
N ASP A 56 14.72 -5.73 13.60
CA ASP A 56 14.85 -4.94 14.82
C ASP A 56 14.49 -5.79 16.04
N LEU A 57 15.45 -5.86 16.99
CA LEU A 57 15.31 -6.70 18.18
C LEU A 57 14.17 -6.23 19.09
N ASP A 58 13.97 -4.93 19.22
CA ASP A 58 12.92 -4.39 20.08
C ASP A 58 11.54 -4.79 19.56
N TYR A 59 11.34 -4.71 18.24
CA TYR A 59 10.10 -5.13 17.58
C TYR A 59 9.87 -6.64 17.74
N VAL A 60 10.86 -7.45 17.41
CA VAL A 60 10.76 -8.91 17.46
C VAL A 60 10.59 -9.42 18.90
N ASP A 61 11.39 -8.89 19.83
CA ASP A 61 11.30 -9.27 21.25
C ASP A 61 9.98 -8.85 21.88
N SER A 62 9.40 -7.73 21.49
CA SER A 62 8.08 -7.32 21.92
C SER A 62 7.01 -8.32 21.52
N ILE A 63 7.05 -8.82 20.28
CA ILE A 63 6.12 -9.87 19.83
C ILE A 63 6.28 -11.14 20.65
N LYS A 64 7.51 -11.62 20.79
CA LYS A 64 7.82 -12.83 21.56
C LYS A 64 7.41 -12.70 23.03
N ASN A 65 7.66 -11.54 23.63
CA ASN A 65 7.31 -11.29 25.02
C ASN A 65 5.80 -11.32 25.26
N ILE A 66 5.00 -10.76 24.36
CA ILE A 66 3.53 -10.82 24.45
C ILE A 66 3.05 -12.27 24.35
N ILE A 67 3.60 -13.05 23.43
CA ILE A 67 3.25 -14.47 23.28
C ILE A 67 3.56 -15.23 24.58
N THR A 68 4.76 -15.05 25.12
CA THR A 68 5.25 -15.78 26.28
C THR A 68 4.52 -15.40 27.57
N THR A 69 4.35 -14.09 27.82
CA THR A 69 3.78 -13.59 29.07
C THR A 69 2.26 -13.69 29.12
N GLN A 70 1.59 -13.54 28.00
CA GLN A 70 0.12 -13.57 27.92
C GLN A 70 -0.42 -14.90 27.39
N GLU A 71 0.43 -15.81 26.94
CA GLU A 71 0.04 -17.09 26.36
C GLU A 71 -1.02 -16.93 25.26
N VAL A 72 -0.73 -16.05 24.30
CA VAL A 72 -1.63 -15.68 23.20
C VAL A 72 -1.07 -16.07 21.84
N ASN A 73 -1.95 -16.08 20.84
CA ASN A 73 -1.63 -16.39 19.45
C ASN A 73 -0.71 -15.34 18.81
N ALA A 74 0.04 -15.79 17.81
CA ALA A 74 0.99 -14.97 17.06
C ALA A 74 0.33 -13.73 16.43
N GLU A 75 -0.86 -13.88 15.86
CA GLU A 75 -1.60 -12.80 15.22
C GLU A 75 -1.90 -11.66 16.19
N TYR A 76 -2.37 -11.98 17.39
CA TYR A 76 -2.65 -10.98 18.42
C TYR A 76 -1.37 -10.26 18.86
N ALA A 77 -0.28 -10.98 19.05
CA ALA A 77 1.01 -10.42 19.46
C ALA A 77 1.58 -9.46 18.39
N VAL A 78 1.51 -9.83 17.12
CA VAL A 78 1.95 -9.00 16.01
C VAL A 78 1.08 -7.75 15.90
N ALA A 79 -0.23 -7.88 15.93
CA ALA A 79 -1.16 -6.75 15.85
C ALA A 79 -0.94 -5.77 17.02
N THR A 80 -0.80 -6.26 18.24
CA THR A 80 -0.59 -5.45 19.44
C THR A 80 0.76 -4.71 19.37
N THR A 81 1.82 -5.40 18.99
CA THR A 81 3.15 -4.80 18.83
C THR A 81 3.13 -3.73 17.74
N GLY A 82 2.54 -4.02 16.59
CA GLY A 82 2.38 -3.06 15.49
C GLY A 82 1.66 -1.79 15.92
N ASP A 83 0.55 -1.92 16.63
CA ASP A 83 -0.21 -0.78 17.16
C ASP A 83 0.59 0.03 18.18
N ASN A 84 1.31 -0.63 19.08
CA ASN A 84 2.11 0.03 20.10
C ASN A 84 3.26 0.82 19.50
N PHE A 85 4.01 0.22 18.59
CA PHE A 85 5.13 0.90 17.90
C PHE A 85 4.64 2.02 16.99
N SER A 86 3.54 1.81 16.27
CA SER A 86 2.95 2.84 15.42
C SER A 86 2.54 4.08 16.22
N ARG A 87 1.88 3.87 17.35
CA ARG A 87 1.52 4.99 18.26
C ARG A 87 2.73 5.67 18.87
N MET A 88 3.75 4.90 19.24
CA MET A 88 5.00 5.45 19.77
C MET A 88 5.67 6.37 18.75
N PHE A 89 5.85 5.92 17.50
CA PHE A 89 6.45 6.73 16.46
C PHE A 89 5.59 7.96 16.11
N ALA A 90 4.27 7.80 16.03
CA ALA A 90 3.35 8.91 15.73
C ALA A 90 3.37 10.00 16.80
N SER A 91 3.72 9.66 18.04
CA SER A 91 3.81 10.61 19.17
C SER A 91 5.15 11.35 19.28
N MET A 92 6.13 11.01 18.47
CA MET A 92 7.44 11.67 18.47
C MET A 92 7.37 13.07 17.85
N ASP A 93 8.24 13.98 18.29
CA ASP A 93 8.28 15.36 17.79
C ASP A 93 9.00 15.48 16.43
N ASP A 94 9.69 14.45 16.00
CA ASP A 94 10.43 14.39 14.75
C ASP A 94 9.53 13.87 13.61
N ALA A 95 9.35 14.68 12.57
CA ALA A 95 8.51 14.34 11.42
C ALA A 95 8.98 13.06 10.66
N TYR A 96 10.29 12.82 10.62
CA TYR A 96 10.84 11.61 10.04
C TYR A 96 10.43 10.36 10.83
N MET A 97 10.51 10.44 12.16
CA MET A 97 10.09 9.33 13.02
C MET A 97 8.58 9.13 13.01
N GLN A 98 7.79 10.21 12.90
CA GLN A 98 6.33 10.12 12.73
C GLN A 98 5.96 9.34 11.45
N GLY A 99 6.71 9.52 10.37
CA GLY A 99 6.53 8.76 9.13
C GLY A 99 6.74 7.26 9.30
N ARG A 100 7.54 6.83 10.27
CA ARG A 100 7.78 5.41 10.56
C ARG A 100 6.55 4.69 11.12
N ALA A 101 5.56 5.42 11.64
CA ALA A 101 4.31 4.82 12.13
C ALA A 101 3.59 4.02 11.03
N ALA A 102 3.52 4.57 9.82
CA ALA A 102 2.92 3.88 8.67
C ALA A 102 3.74 2.66 8.23
N ASP A 103 5.07 2.77 8.28
CA ASP A 103 5.96 1.67 7.92
C ASP A 103 5.81 0.47 8.86
N VAL A 104 5.76 0.71 10.17
CA VAL A 104 5.54 -0.36 11.17
C VAL A 104 4.19 -1.04 10.95
N LYS A 105 3.17 -0.27 10.62
CA LYS A 105 1.85 -0.80 10.31
C LYS A 105 1.88 -1.69 9.07
N ASP A 106 2.52 -1.26 8.00
CA ASP A 106 2.65 -2.05 6.77
C ASP A 106 3.42 -3.37 7.03
N VAL A 107 4.53 -3.31 7.76
CA VAL A 107 5.31 -4.49 8.14
C VAL A 107 4.47 -5.47 8.98
N SER A 108 3.73 -4.96 9.96
CA SER A 108 2.88 -5.77 10.82
C SER A 108 1.71 -6.41 10.04
N ASP A 109 1.08 -5.67 9.15
CA ASP A 109 0.01 -6.19 8.28
C ASP A 109 0.53 -7.28 7.34
N ARG A 110 1.76 -7.15 6.84
CA ARG A 110 2.42 -8.19 6.05
C ARG A 110 2.60 -9.49 6.84
N LEU A 111 3.10 -9.39 8.06
CA LEU A 111 3.21 -10.57 8.96
C LEU A 111 1.86 -11.22 9.23
N LEU A 112 0.83 -10.41 9.49
CA LEU A 112 -0.53 -10.89 9.72
C LEU A 112 -1.09 -11.62 8.49
N GLY A 113 -0.84 -11.10 7.29
CA GLY A 113 -1.24 -11.74 6.05
C GLY A 113 -0.61 -13.10 5.87
N ILE A 114 0.68 -13.24 6.17
CA ILE A 114 1.41 -14.51 6.07
C ILE A 114 0.90 -15.50 7.14
N LEU A 115 0.71 -15.05 8.37
CA LEU A 115 0.23 -15.90 9.48
C LEU A 115 -1.19 -16.43 9.25
N SER A 116 -2.04 -15.70 8.54
CA SER A 116 -3.42 -16.10 8.27
C SER A 116 -3.57 -16.95 7.00
N ASP A 117 -2.48 -17.30 6.31
CA ASP A 117 -2.50 -17.97 5.01
C ASP A 117 -3.39 -17.26 3.95
N ALA A 118 -3.75 -16.00 4.20
CA ALA A 118 -4.35 -15.18 3.18
C ALA A 118 -3.32 -15.01 2.06
N GLY A 119 -3.60 -15.53 0.89
CA GLY A 119 -2.73 -15.43 -0.27
C GLY A 119 -2.39 -13.96 -0.55
N GLU A 120 -1.37 -13.72 -1.35
CA GLU A 120 -0.97 -12.36 -1.76
C GLU A 120 -2.22 -11.60 -2.24
N SER A 121 -2.71 -10.68 -1.38
CA SER A 121 -3.83 -9.82 -1.73
C SER A 121 -3.30 -8.68 -2.59
N GLY A 122 -3.12 -8.95 -3.88
CA GLY A 122 -2.87 -7.91 -4.87
C GLY A 122 -4.15 -7.57 -5.61
N VAL A 123 -4.24 -6.35 -6.13
CA VAL A 123 -5.27 -6.03 -7.12
C VAL A 123 -4.89 -6.79 -8.40
N VAL A 124 -5.62 -7.88 -8.67
CA VAL A 124 -5.50 -8.63 -9.91
C VAL A 124 -6.56 -8.13 -10.86
N ALA A 125 -6.15 -7.54 -11.97
CA ALA A 125 -7.06 -7.11 -13.02
C ALA A 125 -6.64 -7.74 -14.34
N ASP A 126 -7.60 -8.35 -15.04
CA ASP A 126 -7.39 -8.89 -16.38
C ASP A 126 -7.54 -7.82 -17.47
N GLU A 127 -8.11 -6.68 -17.13
CA GLU A 127 -8.38 -5.57 -18.03
C GLU A 127 -7.93 -4.24 -17.42
N PRO A 128 -7.78 -3.18 -18.22
CA PRO A 128 -7.41 -1.85 -17.70
C PRO A 128 -8.43 -1.33 -16.68
N VAL A 129 -7.94 -0.87 -15.54
CA VAL A 129 -8.77 -0.45 -14.41
C VAL A 129 -8.29 0.87 -13.79
N ILE A 130 -9.22 1.54 -13.10
CA ILE A 130 -8.92 2.58 -12.12
C ILE A 130 -8.82 1.89 -10.76
N VAL A 131 -7.70 2.08 -10.07
CA VAL A 131 -7.48 1.52 -8.72
C VAL A 131 -7.99 2.50 -7.68
N ALA A 132 -8.95 2.05 -6.88
CA ALA A 132 -9.52 2.82 -5.78
C ALA A 132 -9.18 2.19 -4.43
N ALA A 133 -8.81 3.00 -3.45
CA ALA A 133 -8.45 2.55 -2.11
C ALA A 133 -8.66 3.66 -1.08
N ASP A 134 -8.65 3.28 0.20
CA ASP A 134 -8.60 4.27 1.28
C ASP A 134 -7.28 5.06 1.19
N ASP A 135 -6.17 4.35 1.15
CA ASP A 135 -4.83 4.82 0.83
C ASP A 135 -4.04 3.63 0.28
N LEU A 136 -2.95 3.89 -0.42
CA LEU A 136 -2.10 2.84 -0.99
C LEU A 136 -0.74 2.88 -0.32
N VAL A 137 -0.36 1.77 0.31
CA VAL A 137 0.98 1.60 0.87
C VAL A 137 1.97 1.15 -0.22
N PRO A 138 3.29 1.39 -0.06
CA PRO A 138 4.28 1.07 -1.08
C PRO A 138 4.24 -0.38 -1.58
N SER A 139 4.05 -1.34 -0.69
CA SER A 139 3.98 -2.76 -1.05
C SER A 139 2.80 -3.10 -1.96
N GLU A 140 1.66 -2.45 -1.77
CA GLU A 140 0.49 -2.63 -2.63
C GLU A 140 0.71 -2.06 -4.03
N THR A 141 1.33 -0.89 -4.12
CA THR A 141 1.57 -0.24 -5.41
C THR A 141 2.58 -0.98 -6.28
N VAL A 142 3.59 -1.62 -5.68
CA VAL A 142 4.59 -2.40 -6.42
C VAL A 142 4.00 -3.71 -6.97
N GLN A 143 3.00 -4.27 -6.31
CA GLN A 143 2.31 -5.49 -6.77
C GLN A 143 1.37 -5.25 -7.95
N LEU A 144 1.01 -4.01 -8.24
CA LEU A 144 0.13 -3.68 -9.35
C LEU A 144 0.78 -3.94 -10.70
N ASP A 145 -0.01 -4.47 -11.65
CA ASP A 145 0.38 -4.49 -13.06
C ASP A 145 0.16 -3.09 -13.66
N LYS A 146 1.24 -2.33 -13.76
CA LYS A 146 1.21 -0.93 -14.22
C LYS A 146 0.68 -0.77 -15.64
N SER A 147 0.79 -1.82 -16.47
CA SER A 147 0.26 -1.79 -17.83
C SER A 147 -1.28 -1.72 -17.87
N LYS A 148 -1.92 -2.11 -16.77
CA LYS A 148 -3.38 -2.16 -16.63
C LYS A 148 -3.96 -1.09 -15.71
N VAL A 149 -3.13 -0.31 -15.03
CA VAL A 149 -3.59 0.77 -14.16
C VAL A 149 -3.73 2.05 -14.98
N LEU A 150 -4.96 2.53 -15.11
CA LEU A 150 -5.27 3.77 -15.85
C LEU A 150 -5.17 5.01 -14.97
N ALA A 151 -5.51 4.89 -13.70
CA ALA A 151 -5.56 5.99 -12.74
C ALA A 151 -5.66 5.48 -11.31
N PHE A 152 -5.39 6.36 -10.34
CA PHE A 152 -5.62 6.11 -8.92
C PHE A 152 -6.70 7.05 -8.37
N ALA A 153 -7.52 6.52 -7.46
CA ALA A 153 -8.46 7.28 -6.65
C ALA A 153 -8.32 6.87 -5.19
N THR A 154 -8.07 7.81 -4.28
CA THR A 154 -7.93 7.51 -2.85
C THR A 154 -8.84 8.38 -1.98
N MET A 155 -9.31 7.81 -0.86
CA MET A 155 -10.08 8.56 0.14
C MET A 155 -9.21 9.55 0.88
N TYR A 156 -7.99 9.15 1.23
CA TYR A 156 -7.03 9.91 2.02
C TYR A 156 -5.75 10.18 1.22
N GLY A 157 -4.89 11.01 1.78
CA GLY A 157 -3.62 11.36 1.19
C GLY A 157 -3.52 12.82 0.78
N SER A 158 -2.36 13.20 0.29
CA SER A 158 -2.04 14.55 -0.15
C SER A 158 -1.23 14.52 -1.45
N ALA A 159 -0.98 15.70 -2.01
CA ALA A 159 -0.15 15.85 -3.20
C ALA A 159 1.29 15.28 -3.04
N ASN A 160 1.74 15.08 -1.82
CA ASN A 160 3.05 14.49 -1.50
C ASN A 160 2.97 13.04 -1.02
N SER A 161 1.80 12.41 -1.05
CA SER A 161 1.65 11.01 -0.69
C SER A 161 2.37 10.09 -1.67
N HIS A 162 2.68 8.87 -1.23
CA HIS A 162 3.31 7.86 -2.08
C HIS A 162 2.51 7.62 -3.38
N THR A 163 1.19 7.53 -3.27
CA THR A 163 0.31 7.35 -4.44
C THR A 163 0.42 8.50 -5.44
N ALA A 164 0.47 9.74 -4.96
CA ALA A 164 0.62 10.91 -5.83
C ALA A 164 1.97 10.90 -6.56
N ILE A 165 3.04 10.59 -5.85
CA ILE A 165 4.38 10.48 -6.43
C ILE A 165 4.44 9.37 -7.48
N LEU A 166 3.88 8.21 -7.17
CA LEU A 166 3.84 7.08 -8.10
C LEU A 166 3.05 7.41 -9.37
N ALA A 167 1.89 8.06 -9.22
CA ALA A 167 1.07 8.46 -10.36
C ALA A 167 1.83 9.42 -11.31
N ARG A 168 2.57 10.38 -10.75
CA ARG A 168 3.43 11.27 -11.54
C ARG A 168 4.54 10.50 -12.25
N THR A 169 5.17 9.57 -11.58
CA THR A 169 6.22 8.71 -12.16
C THR A 169 5.69 7.86 -13.31
N MET A 170 4.49 7.30 -13.16
CA MET A 170 3.81 6.52 -14.19
C MET A 170 3.13 7.38 -15.26
N ASN A 171 3.07 8.68 -15.07
CA ASN A 171 2.40 9.62 -15.97
C ASN A 171 0.90 9.28 -16.17
N ILE A 172 0.22 8.93 -15.08
CA ILE A 172 -1.21 8.66 -15.04
C ILE A 172 -1.93 9.61 -14.10
N PRO A 173 -3.23 9.87 -14.29
CA PRO A 173 -3.99 10.71 -13.39
C PRO A 173 -4.19 10.06 -12.02
N ALA A 174 -4.26 10.89 -10.99
CA ALA A 174 -4.65 10.48 -9.65
C ALA A 174 -5.53 11.57 -9.03
N VAL A 175 -6.60 11.14 -8.36
CA VAL A 175 -7.45 12.01 -7.54
C VAL A 175 -7.36 11.51 -6.10
N ILE A 176 -6.91 12.37 -5.22
CA ILE A 176 -6.54 12.04 -3.84
C ILE A 176 -7.38 12.88 -2.88
N GLY A 177 -7.71 12.30 -1.72
CA GLY A 177 -8.46 13.01 -0.71
C GLY A 177 -9.95 13.11 -1.01
N LEU A 178 -10.53 12.13 -1.70
CA LEU A 178 -11.96 12.09 -2.02
C LEU A 178 -12.84 11.88 -0.79
N GLY A 179 -12.26 11.43 0.34
CA GLY A 179 -13.02 11.17 1.56
C GLY A 179 -14.10 10.12 1.36
N GLU A 180 -15.20 10.28 2.07
CA GLU A 180 -16.33 9.35 2.03
C GLU A 180 -17.09 9.36 0.69
N GLY A 181 -16.78 10.28 -0.21
CA GLY A 181 -17.29 10.27 -1.57
C GLY A 181 -16.87 9.06 -2.39
N LEU A 182 -15.78 8.41 -2.00
CA LEU A 182 -15.31 7.16 -2.61
C LEU A 182 -15.85 5.97 -1.82
N ALA A 183 -16.93 5.36 -2.29
CA ALA A 183 -17.60 4.25 -1.59
C ALA A 183 -17.25 2.90 -2.19
N LYS A 184 -17.19 1.85 -1.36
CA LYS A 184 -16.94 0.47 -1.79
C LYS A 184 -17.98 -0.07 -2.77
N GLU A 185 -19.19 0.48 -2.72
CA GLU A 185 -20.30 0.15 -3.62
C GLU A 185 -19.99 0.41 -5.09
N TYR A 186 -19.03 1.29 -5.37
CA TYR A 186 -18.61 1.63 -6.73
C TYR A 186 -17.64 0.61 -7.34
N ASP A 187 -17.18 -0.36 -6.58
CA ASP A 187 -16.31 -1.41 -7.10
C ASP A 187 -16.98 -2.17 -8.24
N GLY A 188 -16.28 -2.34 -9.34
CA GLY A 188 -16.80 -2.98 -10.55
C GLY A 188 -17.58 -2.04 -11.47
N HIS A 189 -17.86 -0.81 -11.08
CA HIS A 189 -18.52 0.18 -11.91
C HIS A 189 -17.58 0.82 -12.94
N MET A 190 -18.13 1.29 -14.04
CA MET A 190 -17.40 2.14 -14.97
C MET A 190 -17.14 3.49 -14.34
N ALA A 191 -15.95 4.03 -14.57
CA ALA A 191 -15.58 5.34 -14.05
C ALA A 191 -14.66 6.09 -15.03
N ALA A 192 -14.68 7.43 -14.91
CA ALA A 192 -13.74 8.30 -15.59
C ALA A 192 -13.11 9.25 -14.58
N ILE A 193 -11.81 9.47 -14.70
CA ILE A 193 -11.05 10.39 -13.84
C ILE A 193 -10.51 11.54 -14.65
N ASP A 194 -10.74 12.76 -14.14
CA ASP A 194 -10.10 13.99 -14.60
C ASP A 194 -9.11 14.47 -13.54
N GLY A 195 -7.82 14.18 -13.77
CA GLY A 195 -6.74 14.57 -12.86
C GLY A 195 -6.48 16.08 -12.84
N PHE A 196 -6.92 16.84 -13.83
CA PHE A 196 -6.78 18.30 -13.85
C PHE A 196 -7.79 18.99 -12.95
N THR A 197 -9.02 18.50 -12.90
CA THR A 197 -10.10 19.07 -12.09
C THR A 197 -10.26 18.38 -10.73
N GLY A 198 -9.64 17.23 -10.55
CA GLY A 198 -9.79 16.42 -9.33
C GLY A 198 -11.17 15.76 -9.22
N THR A 199 -11.76 15.37 -10.34
CA THR A 199 -13.12 14.82 -10.41
C THR A 199 -13.10 13.38 -10.87
N ILE A 200 -13.91 12.54 -10.20
CA ILE A 200 -14.23 11.18 -10.65
C ILE A 200 -15.71 11.11 -11.00
N TYR A 201 -16.01 10.50 -12.13
CA TYR A 201 -17.37 10.25 -12.60
C TYR A 201 -17.66 8.76 -12.50
N ILE A 202 -18.65 8.37 -11.70
CA ILE A 202 -19.10 6.98 -11.58
C ILE A 202 -20.26 6.75 -12.53
N ASP A 203 -20.20 5.68 -13.32
CA ASP A 203 -21.18 5.37 -14.37
C ASP A 203 -21.44 6.57 -15.28
N PRO A 204 -20.39 7.18 -15.88
CA PRO A 204 -20.57 8.38 -16.70
C PRO A 204 -21.48 8.10 -17.90
N ASP A 205 -22.32 9.08 -18.24
CA ASP A 205 -23.13 9.00 -19.44
C ASP A 205 -22.31 9.12 -20.74
N GLU A 206 -22.93 8.88 -21.89
CA GLU A 206 -22.24 8.92 -23.18
C GLU A 206 -21.62 10.29 -23.47
N GLU A 207 -22.29 11.36 -23.10
CA GLU A 207 -21.81 12.73 -23.29
C GLU A 207 -20.58 13.01 -22.45
N THR A 208 -20.59 12.61 -21.17
CA THR A 208 -19.45 12.73 -20.27
C THR A 208 -18.28 11.87 -20.76
N MET A 209 -18.50 10.62 -21.16
CA MET A 209 -17.48 9.76 -21.72
C MET A 209 -16.85 10.32 -22.96
N LYS A 210 -17.64 10.90 -23.85
CA LYS A 210 -17.13 11.55 -25.06
C LYS A 210 -16.26 12.76 -24.72
N ALA A 211 -16.69 13.62 -23.81
CA ALA A 211 -15.92 14.77 -23.37
C ALA A 211 -14.59 14.36 -22.72
N MET A 212 -14.60 13.32 -21.89
CA MET A 212 -13.38 12.80 -21.24
C MET A 212 -12.44 12.16 -22.24
N THR A 213 -12.94 11.44 -23.23
CA THR A 213 -12.13 10.83 -24.29
C THR A 213 -11.44 11.92 -25.13
N GLU A 214 -12.14 12.99 -25.48
CA GLU A 214 -11.59 14.12 -26.20
C GLU A 214 -10.48 14.83 -25.40
N LYS A 215 -10.67 15.04 -24.11
CA LYS A 215 -9.64 15.59 -23.21
C LYS A 215 -8.39 14.70 -23.16
N ARG A 216 -8.56 13.40 -23.06
CA ARG A 216 -7.45 12.45 -23.04
C ARG A 216 -6.65 12.46 -24.33
N GLU A 217 -7.28 12.50 -25.47
CA GLU A 217 -6.62 12.58 -26.77
C GLU A 217 -5.87 13.89 -26.95
N GLU A 218 -6.43 15.00 -26.51
CA GLU A 218 -5.78 16.31 -26.55
C GLU A 218 -4.52 16.32 -25.65
N ASP A 219 -4.61 15.77 -24.42
CA ASP A 219 -3.46 15.65 -23.52
C ASP A 219 -2.35 14.79 -24.13
N ARG A 220 -2.70 13.68 -24.77
CA ARG A 220 -1.73 12.83 -25.50
C ARG A 220 -1.04 13.59 -26.63
N ARG A 221 -1.77 14.36 -27.41
CA ARG A 221 -1.20 15.17 -28.52
C ARG A 221 -0.22 16.19 -27.99
N GLN A 222 -0.55 16.89 -26.91
CA GLN A 222 0.33 17.87 -26.29
C GLN A 222 1.61 17.23 -25.75
N LYS A 223 1.51 16.07 -25.09
CA LYS A 223 2.67 15.33 -24.58
C LYS A 223 3.59 14.86 -25.69
N THR A 224 3.04 14.34 -26.79
CA THR A 224 3.82 13.91 -27.95
C THR A 224 4.56 15.09 -28.58
N LEU A 225 3.91 16.24 -28.74
CA LEU A 225 4.54 17.46 -29.26
C LEU A 225 5.68 17.94 -28.37
N LEU A 226 5.52 17.86 -27.03
CA LEU A 226 6.57 18.24 -26.09
C LEU A 226 7.78 17.28 -26.13
N GLU A 227 7.55 16.00 -26.40
CA GLU A 227 8.62 15.01 -26.54
C GLU A 227 9.41 15.22 -27.85
N GLU A 228 8.74 15.59 -28.95
CA GLU A 228 9.38 15.89 -30.22
C GLU A 228 10.25 17.17 -30.20
N LEU A 229 10.03 18.04 -29.20
CA LEU A 229 10.77 19.28 -29.01
C LEU A 229 12.01 19.14 -28.12
N LYS A 230 12.26 17.97 -27.55
CA LYS A 230 13.43 17.66 -26.71
C LYS A 230 14.54 17.01 -27.51
#